data_0e6d2810ae7caac5f7442689933bd555
#
_entry.id   0e6d2810ae7caac5f7442689933bd555
#
_cell.length_a   1.000
_cell.length_b   1.000
_cell.length_c   1.000
_cell.angle_alpha   90.00
_cell.angle_beta   90.00
_cell.angle_gamma   90.00
#
_symmetry.space_group_name_H-M   'P 1'
#
loop_
_entity.id
_entity.type
_entity.pdbx_description
1 polymer ?
#
loop_
_entity_poly.entity_id
_entity_poly.type
_entity_poly.pdbx_seq_one_letter_code
_entity_poly.pdbx_strand_id
1 'polypeptide(L)'
;MKPIGTKFEQKVWNYLKKIPRGSVKTYTQVAKGIGKPLAARAVANAIGKNPYAPKIPCHRVIRSDGSLGGYSGKGGLKTKKLLLKKEGATL
;
A
#
# COMPACT_ATOMS: atom_id res chain seq x y z
N MET A 1 -15.76 9.51 -17.52
CA MET A 1 -14.32 9.61 -17.25
C MET A 1 -13.71 8.24 -17.04
N LYS A 2 -12.63 7.93 -17.73
CA LYS A 2 -11.97 6.64 -17.58
C LYS A 2 -11.29 6.57 -16.21
N PRO A 3 -11.47 5.50 -15.43
CA PRO A 3 -10.73 5.35 -14.18
C PRO A 3 -9.23 5.20 -14.45
N ILE A 4 -8.42 5.73 -13.56
CA ILE A 4 -6.97 5.57 -13.62
C ILE A 4 -6.62 4.16 -13.15
N GLY A 5 -5.71 3.51 -13.88
CA GLY A 5 -5.21 2.18 -13.53
C GLY A 5 -6.06 1.03 -14.05
N THR A 6 -5.51 -0.17 -13.96
CA THR A 6 -6.19 -1.40 -14.36
C THR A 6 -7.22 -1.81 -13.30
N LYS A 7 -8.09 -2.77 -13.65
CA LYS A 7 -9.04 -3.32 -12.68
C LYS A 7 -8.33 -3.91 -11.47
N PHE A 8 -7.21 -4.58 -11.69
CA PHE A 8 -6.39 -5.14 -10.60
C PHE A 8 -5.84 -4.03 -9.70
N GLU A 9 -5.24 -3.00 -10.30
CA GLU A 9 -4.70 -1.86 -9.55
C GLU A 9 -5.78 -1.17 -8.73
N GLN A 10 -6.96 -0.97 -9.31
CA GLN A 10 -8.09 -0.37 -8.60
C GLN A 10 -8.53 -1.21 -7.41
N LYS A 11 -8.56 -2.54 -7.55
CA LYS A 11 -8.87 -3.44 -6.42
C LYS A 11 -7.87 -3.27 -5.28
N VAL A 12 -6.58 -3.20 -5.61
CA VAL A 12 -5.52 -3.00 -4.62
C VAL A 12 -5.72 -1.66 -3.92
N TRP A 13 -5.87 -0.58 -4.68
CA TRP A 13 -6.03 0.77 -4.12
C TRP A 13 -7.30 0.89 -3.26
N ASN A 14 -8.40 0.28 -3.67
CA ASN A 14 -9.63 0.27 -2.86
C ASN A 14 -9.45 -0.50 -1.56
N TYR A 15 -8.68 -1.58 -1.57
CA TYR A 15 -8.36 -2.31 -0.34
C TYR A 15 -7.52 -1.45 0.61
N LEU A 16 -6.54 -0.70 0.07
CA LEU A 16 -5.70 0.17 0.88
C LEU A 16 -6.51 1.20 1.67
N LYS A 17 -7.58 1.71 1.08
CA LYS A 17 -8.47 2.67 1.74
C LYS A 17 -9.09 2.13 3.03
N LYS A 18 -9.18 0.82 3.16
CA LYS A 18 -9.77 0.15 4.33
C LYS A 18 -8.78 -0.06 5.46
N ILE A 19 -7.49 0.14 5.22
CA ILE A 19 -6.47 -0.03 6.26
C ILE A 19 -6.54 1.19 7.19
N PRO A 20 -6.88 0.99 8.48
CA PRO A 20 -7.02 2.11 9.38
C PRO A 20 -5.68 2.75 9.72
N ARG A 21 -5.73 4.02 10.08
CA ARG A 21 -4.58 4.77 10.56
C ARG A 21 -3.99 4.06 11.79
N GLY A 22 -2.67 3.93 11.82
CA GLY A 22 -1.97 3.25 12.91
C GLY A 22 -1.80 1.75 12.69
N SER A 23 -2.41 1.20 11.64
CA SER A 23 -2.29 -0.21 11.27
C SER A 23 -1.45 -0.36 10.00
N VAL A 24 -0.83 -1.53 9.85
CA VAL A 24 -0.10 -1.89 8.62
C VAL A 24 -0.53 -3.27 8.15
N LYS A 25 -0.40 -3.50 6.85
CA LYS A 25 -0.62 -4.81 6.23
C LYS A 25 0.61 -5.15 5.40
N THR A 26 0.87 -6.44 5.23
CA THR A 26 1.92 -6.87 4.32
C THR A 26 1.36 -6.99 2.90
N TYR A 27 2.25 -7.01 1.91
CA TYR A 27 1.82 -7.21 0.52
C TYR A 27 1.06 -8.54 0.36
N THR A 28 1.49 -9.58 1.08
CA THR A 28 0.81 -10.88 1.08
C THR A 28 -0.60 -10.77 1.66
N GLN A 29 -0.76 -10.03 2.76
CA GLN A 29 -2.08 -9.82 3.37
C GLN A 29 -3.02 -9.07 2.42
N VAL A 30 -2.53 -8.05 1.73
CA VAL A 30 -3.32 -7.33 0.73
C VAL A 30 -3.72 -8.26 -0.40
N ALA A 31 -2.79 -9.07 -0.91
CA ALA A 31 -3.07 -10.04 -1.96
C ALA A 31 -4.18 -11.01 -1.55
N LYS A 32 -4.11 -11.54 -0.35
CA LYS A 32 -5.16 -12.41 0.21
C LYS A 32 -6.48 -11.67 0.34
N GLY A 33 -6.45 -10.43 0.79
CA GLY A 33 -7.64 -9.61 0.98
C GLY A 33 -8.40 -9.32 -0.30
N ILE A 34 -7.73 -9.25 -1.44
CA ILE A 34 -8.36 -9.04 -2.74
C ILE A 34 -8.67 -10.35 -3.48
N GLY A 35 -8.50 -11.51 -2.82
CA GLY A 35 -8.78 -12.82 -3.41
C GLY A 35 -7.71 -13.33 -4.37
N LYS A 36 -6.49 -12.82 -4.29
CA LYS A 36 -5.38 -13.20 -5.16
C LYS A 36 -4.14 -13.55 -4.33
N PRO A 37 -4.17 -14.62 -3.53
CA PRO A 37 -3.12 -14.88 -2.52
C PRO A 37 -1.71 -15.06 -3.08
N LEU A 38 -1.58 -15.40 -4.36
CA LEU A 38 -0.25 -15.57 -4.98
C LEU A 38 0.24 -14.30 -5.70
N ALA A 39 -0.48 -13.20 -5.59
CA ALA A 39 -0.22 -11.99 -6.37
C ALA A 39 0.54 -10.91 -5.58
N ALA A 40 1.29 -11.27 -4.54
CA ALA A 40 2.00 -10.28 -3.70
C ALA A 40 2.91 -9.35 -4.50
N ARG A 41 3.65 -9.88 -5.48
CA ARG A 41 4.51 -9.07 -6.34
C ARG A 41 3.70 -8.08 -7.19
N ALA A 42 2.60 -8.55 -7.78
CA ALA A 42 1.72 -7.69 -8.57
C ALA A 42 1.07 -6.62 -7.70
N VAL A 43 0.72 -6.96 -6.46
CA VAL A 43 0.21 -6.01 -5.47
C VAL A 43 1.26 -4.92 -5.20
N ALA A 44 2.52 -5.31 -4.96
CA ALA A 44 3.59 -4.34 -4.72
C ALA A 44 3.77 -3.40 -5.91
N ASN A 45 3.71 -3.92 -7.15
CA ASN A 45 3.79 -3.10 -8.35
C ASN A 45 2.61 -2.13 -8.46
N ALA A 46 1.40 -2.59 -8.16
CA ALA A 46 0.20 -1.75 -8.18
C ALA A 46 0.30 -0.62 -7.13
N ILE A 47 0.81 -0.94 -5.95
CA ILE A 47 1.00 0.05 -4.89
C ILE A 47 2.03 1.09 -5.33
N GLY A 48 3.11 0.67 -5.99
CA GLY A 48 4.11 1.59 -6.53
C GLY A 48 3.58 2.53 -7.59
N LYS A 49 2.46 2.22 -8.22
CA LYS A 49 1.81 3.05 -9.25
C LYS A 49 0.69 3.93 -8.69
N ASN A 50 0.44 3.91 -7.37
CA ASN A 50 -0.63 4.70 -6.77
C ASN A 50 -0.39 6.20 -6.99
N PRO A 51 -1.25 6.88 -7.78
CA PRO A 51 -1.07 8.32 -8.04
C PRO A 51 -1.69 9.21 -6.96
N TYR A 52 -2.32 8.62 -5.96
CA TYR A 52 -3.11 9.34 -4.96
C TYR A 52 -2.50 9.30 -3.56
N ALA A 53 -1.19 9.01 -3.45
CA ALA A 53 -0.53 8.98 -2.15
C ALA A 53 -0.43 10.40 -1.56
N PRO A 54 -0.63 10.60 -0.25
CA PRO A 54 -1.01 9.61 0.76
C PRO A 54 -2.52 9.43 0.96
N LYS A 55 -3.34 10.02 0.10
CA LYS A 55 -4.81 9.96 0.19
C LYS A 55 -5.30 8.51 0.15
N ILE A 56 -4.76 7.72 -0.81
CA ILE A 56 -4.84 6.27 -0.76
C ILE A 56 -3.59 5.81 -0.01
N PRO A 57 -3.72 5.20 1.17
CA PRO A 57 -2.59 5.07 2.10
C PRO A 57 -1.64 3.92 1.75
N CYS A 58 -0.93 4.01 0.66
CA CYS A 58 0.03 2.98 0.25
C CYS A 58 1.20 2.86 1.24
N HIS A 59 1.42 3.88 2.08
CA HIS A 59 2.44 3.81 3.12
C HIS A 59 2.11 2.79 4.23
N ARG A 60 0.85 2.35 4.32
CA ARG A 60 0.41 1.36 5.31
C ARG A 60 0.61 -0.09 4.87
N VAL A 61 1.37 -0.31 3.79
CA VAL A 61 1.70 -1.66 3.33
C VAL A 61 3.21 -1.83 3.37
N ILE A 62 3.65 -2.92 3.99
CA ILE A 62 5.06 -3.23 4.18
C ILE A 62 5.36 -4.63 3.66
N ARG A 63 6.63 -5.01 3.60
CA ARG A 63 7.04 -6.35 3.19
C ARG A 63 6.72 -7.37 4.29
N SER A 64 6.55 -8.63 3.88
CA SER A 64 6.26 -9.73 4.81
C SER A 64 7.36 -9.97 5.84
N ASP A 65 8.60 -9.57 5.53
CA ASP A 65 9.73 -9.69 6.47
C ASP A 65 9.82 -8.54 7.48
N GLY A 66 8.86 -7.60 7.42
CA GLY A 66 8.82 -6.44 8.31
C GLY A 66 9.54 -5.21 7.79
N SER A 67 10.26 -5.31 6.67
CA SER A 67 10.90 -4.14 6.06
C SER A 67 9.85 -3.26 5.38
N LEU A 68 10.16 -1.95 5.22
CA LEU A 68 9.18 -0.98 4.76
C LEU A 68 8.76 -1.14 3.30
N GLY A 69 9.64 -1.65 2.45
CA GLY A 69 9.37 -1.65 1.01
C GLY A 69 9.41 -0.24 0.43
N GLY A 70 8.95 -0.09 -0.82
CA GLY A 70 8.95 1.19 -1.51
C GLY A 70 7.77 2.08 -1.16
N TYR A 71 7.82 3.32 -1.64
CA TYR A 71 6.73 4.28 -1.49
C TYR A 71 6.63 5.13 -2.75
N SER A 72 5.44 5.23 -3.33
CA SER A 72 5.21 5.98 -4.57
C SER A 72 5.00 7.47 -4.37
N GLY A 73 4.80 7.92 -3.14
CA GLY A 73 4.57 9.31 -2.84
C GLY A 73 5.84 10.14 -2.85
N LYS A 74 5.68 11.47 -2.78
CA LYS A 74 6.77 12.42 -2.74
C LYS A 74 7.66 12.16 -1.52
N GLY A 75 8.97 12.15 -1.72
CA GLY A 75 9.93 11.91 -0.64
C GLY A 75 10.30 10.44 -0.44
N GLY A 76 9.65 9.51 -1.15
CA GLY A 76 9.98 8.10 -1.13
C GLY A 76 9.92 7.47 0.26
N LEU A 77 10.87 6.59 0.55
CA LEU A 77 10.89 5.81 1.79
C LEU A 77 10.93 6.67 3.05
N LYS A 78 11.62 7.80 2.99
CA LYS A 78 11.72 8.73 4.11
C LYS A 78 10.34 9.26 4.52
N THR A 79 9.54 9.64 3.54
CA THR A 79 8.16 10.09 3.77
C THR A 79 7.30 8.97 4.32
N LYS A 80 7.44 7.74 3.80
CA LYS A 80 6.73 6.57 4.29
C LYS A 80 6.98 6.35 5.78
N LYS A 81 8.24 6.42 6.20
CA LYS A 81 8.63 6.32 7.61
C LYS A 81 7.95 7.37 8.47
N LEU A 82 8.00 8.62 8.01
CA LEU A 82 7.41 9.74 8.75
C LEU A 82 5.90 9.59 8.89
N LEU A 83 5.21 9.18 7.81
CA LEU A 83 3.76 8.99 7.85
C LEU A 83 3.36 7.89 8.83
N LEU A 84 4.07 6.77 8.82
CA LEU A 84 3.80 5.68 9.74
C LEU A 84 4.04 6.10 11.19
N LYS A 85 5.11 6.84 11.44
CA LYS A 85 5.41 7.36 12.77
C LYS A 85 4.33 8.31 13.26
N LYS A 86 3.87 9.23 12.40
CA LYS A 86 2.79 10.16 12.71
C LYS A 86 1.50 9.46 13.06
N GLU A 87 1.24 8.32 12.42
CA GLU A 87 0.03 7.54 12.66
C GLU A 87 0.12 6.63 13.87
N GLY A 88 1.29 6.57 14.50
CA GLY A 88 1.49 5.71 15.66
C GLY A 88 1.65 4.24 15.32
N ALA A 89 1.97 3.91 14.06
CA ALA A 89 2.16 2.53 13.67
C ALA A 89 3.44 1.97 14.31
N THR A 90 3.32 0.76 14.85
CA THR A 90 4.45 0.03 15.42
C THR A 90 5.04 -0.87 14.33
N LEU A 91 6.32 -0.71 14.06
CA LEU A 91 7.01 -1.51 13.06
C LEU A 91 8.02 -2.46 13.70
#